data_1c8e774bf9e7803d73c804aecd3a318f
#
_entry.id   1c8e774bf9e7803d73c804aecd3a318f
#
_cell.length_a   1.000
_cell.length_b   1.000
_cell.length_c   1.000
_cell.angle_alpha   90.00
_cell.angle_beta   90.00
_cell.angle_gamma   90.00
#
_symmetry.space_group_name_H-M   'P 1'
#
loop_
_entity.id
_entity.type
_entity.pdbx_description
1 polymer ?
#
loop_
_entity_poly.entity_id
_entity_poly.type
_entity_poly.pdbx_seq_one_letter_code
_entity_poly.pdbx_strand_id
1 'polypeptide(L)'
;LYRIIPGGLIRHTNFLTYRYFGAWSQNDKKTLTHLLLGTDVSFFRWALKSIAHWNNKEIPERTIQIHGTADRVIASKFVHPDYRIKGGGHLMVFNKADTISKIIMNYFRK
;
A
#
# COMPACT_ATOMS: atom_id res chain seq x y z
N LEU A 1 -3.42 -12.68 -13.61
CA LEU A 1 -3.89 -11.29 -13.61
C LEU A 1 -2.79 -10.32 -14.02
N TYR A 2 -1.59 -10.40 -13.41
CA TYR A 2 -0.49 -9.47 -13.71
C TYR A 2 0.00 -9.53 -15.18
N ARG A 3 -0.26 -10.62 -15.90
CA ARG A 3 0.18 -10.82 -17.30
C ARG A 3 -0.66 -10.04 -18.30
N ILE A 4 -1.90 -9.72 -17.96
CA ILE A 4 -2.87 -9.12 -18.87
C ILE A 4 -3.13 -7.64 -18.59
N ILE A 5 -2.44 -7.04 -17.62
CA ILE A 5 -2.60 -5.61 -17.33
C ILE A 5 -1.81 -4.81 -18.36
N PRO A 6 -2.48 -4.02 -19.22
CA PRO A 6 -1.78 -3.14 -20.18
C PRO A 6 -0.96 -2.09 -19.44
N GLY A 7 0.22 -1.78 -19.97
CA GLY A 7 1.09 -0.76 -19.37
C GLY A 7 0.43 0.60 -19.22
N GLY A 8 -0.46 0.97 -20.15
CA GLY A 8 -1.22 2.22 -20.06
C GLY A 8 -2.16 2.28 -18.86
N LEU A 9 -2.76 1.16 -18.46
CA LEU A 9 -3.63 1.12 -17.28
C LEU A 9 -2.85 1.29 -15.96
N ILE A 10 -1.61 0.84 -15.92
CA ILE A 10 -0.75 0.99 -14.74
C ILE A 10 -0.45 2.46 -14.49
N ARG A 11 -0.28 3.24 -15.55
CA ARG A 11 0.07 4.66 -15.47
C ARG A 11 -1.14 5.58 -15.45
N HIS A 12 -2.33 5.07 -15.75
CA HIS A 12 -3.52 5.90 -15.85
C HIS A 12 -4.14 6.13 -14.49
N THR A 13 -4.26 7.40 -14.10
CA THR A 13 -4.91 7.78 -12.85
C THR A 13 -6.32 8.27 -13.14
N ASN A 14 -7.30 7.68 -12.47
CA ASN A 14 -8.69 8.07 -12.54
C ASN A 14 -9.35 7.85 -11.18
N PHE A 15 -10.64 8.11 -11.08
CA PHE A 15 -11.41 7.95 -9.84
C PHE A 15 -11.25 6.55 -9.22
N LEU A 16 -11.27 5.49 -10.02
CA LEU A 16 -11.15 4.12 -9.53
C LEU A 16 -9.75 3.84 -8.98
N THR A 17 -8.71 4.35 -9.65
CA THR A 17 -7.31 4.23 -9.20
C THR A 17 -7.13 4.93 -7.86
N TYR A 18 -7.63 6.15 -7.73
CA TYR A 18 -7.55 6.91 -6.49
C TYR A 18 -8.24 6.19 -5.33
N ARG A 19 -9.44 5.68 -5.59
CA ARG A 19 -10.21 4.92 -4.59
C ARG A 19 -9.49 3.63 -4.17
N TYR A 20 -8.92 2.91 -5.13
CA TYR A 20 -8.23 1.65 -4.89
C TYR A 20 -7.01 1.84 -3.99
N PHE A 21 -6.23 2.88 -4.24
CA PHE A 21 -5.03 3.18 -3.45
C PHE A 21 -5.30 4.02 -2.19
N GLY A 22 -6.51 4.49 -1.99
CA GLY A 22 -6.85 5.31 -0.83
C GLY A 22 -6.33 6.74 -0.91
N ALA A 23 -6.35 7.32 -2.11
CA ALA A 23 -5.98 8.72 -2.35
C ALA A 23 -7.24 9.59 -2.33
N TRP A 24 -7.50 10.28 -1.22
CA TRP A 24 -8.74 11.03 -1.01
C TRP A 24 -8.60 12.52 -1.23
N SER A 25 -7.55 13.14 -0.69
CA SER A 25 -7.30 14.58 -0.85
C SER A 25 -6.67 14.88 -2.21
N GLN A 26 -6.68 16.16 -2.61
CA GLN A 26 -5.98 16.58 -3.82
C GLN A 26 -4.48 16.32 -3.73
N ASN A 27 -3.92 16.50 -2.54
CA ASN A 27 -2.51 16.23 -2.30
C ASN A 27 -2.19 14.73 -2.42
N ASP A 28 -3.06 13.86 -1.89
CA ASP A 28 -2.93 12.41 -2.05
C ASP A 28 -2.94 12.01 -3.53
N LYS A 29 -3.90 12.54 -4.28
CA LYS A 29 -4.06 12.25 -5.71
C LYS A 29 -2.86 12.70 -6.53
N LYS A 30 -2.34 13.90 -6.22
CA LYS A 30 -1.15 14.43 -6.86
C LYS A 30 0.07 13.55 -6.59
N THR A 31 0.25 13.14 -5.34
CA THR A 31 1.35 12.27 -4.93
C THR A 31 1.25 10.90 -5.61
N LEU A 32 0.08 10.29 -5.60
CA LEU A 32 -0.13 8.99 -6.25
C LEU A 32 0.12 9.07 -7.76
N THR A 33 -0.40 10.11 -8.41
CA THR A 33 -0.17 10.33 -9.85
C THR A 33 1.32 10.44 -10.16
N HIS A 34 2.05 11.21 -9.36
CA HIS A 34 3.49 11.36 -9.52
C HIS A 34 4.23 10.02 -9.37
N LEU A 35 3.85 9.22 -8.37
CA LEU A 35 4.46 7.92 -8.13
C LEU A 35 4.18 6.95 -9.30
N LEU A 36 2.94 6.91 -9.78
CA LEU A 36 2.56 6.01 -10.87
C LEU A 36 3.22 6.40 -12.19
N LEU A 37 3.30 7.70 -12.49
CA LEU A 37 3.98 8.18 -13.71
C LEU A 37 5.48 7.92 -13.68
N GLY A 38 6.10 7.95 -12.49
CA GLY A 38 7.51 7.65 -12.32
C GLY A 38 7.84 6.16 -12.25
N THR A 39 6.84 5.29 -12.24
CA THR A 39 7.05 3.85 -12.09
C THR A 39 7.36 3.20 -13.45
N ASP A 40 8.44 2.45 -13.51
CA ASP A 40 8.76 1.62 -14.66
C ASP A 40 7.77 0.45 -14.78
N VAL A 41 7.16 0.29 -15.94
CA VAL A 41 6.12 -0.72 -16.17
C VAL A 41 6.68 -2.14 -16.05
N SER A 42 7.88 -2.39 -16.55
CA SER A 42 8.52 -3.71 -16.46
C SER A 42 8.83 -4.08 -15.03
N PHE A 43 9.34 -3.11 -14.24
CA PHE A 43 9.55 -3.31 -12.80
C PHE A 43 8.24 -3.61 -12.07
N PHE A 44 7.19 -2.85 -12.37
CA PHE A 44 5.90 -3.04 -11.72
C PHE A 44 5.30 -4.43 -12.00
N ARG A 45 5.39 -4.88 -13.23
CA ARG A 45 4.96 -6.24 -13.61
C ARG A 45 5.78 -7.32 -12.92
N TRP A 46 7.08 -7.13 -12.85
CA TRP A 46 7.95 -8.04 -12.13
C TRP A 46 7.58 -8.09 -10.64
N ALA A 47 7.34 -6.96 -10.02
CA ALA A 47 6.95 -6.88 -8.62
C ALA A 47 5.63 -7.60 -8.35
N LEU A 48 4.60 -7.38 -9.19
CA LEU A 48 3.32 -8.07 -9.07
C LEU A 48 3.47 -9.59 -9.23
N LYS A 49 4.30 -10.02 -10.19
CA LYS A 49 4.60 -11.44 -10.39
C LYS A 49 5.27 -12.03 -9.15
N SER A 50 6.24 -11.33 -8.60
CA SER A 50 6.97 -11.78 -7.41
C SER A 50 6.03 -11.91 -6.21
N ILE A 51 5.13 -10.94 -6.00
CA ILE A 51 4.12 -10.99 -4.94
C ILE A 51 3.18 -12.17 -5.15
N ALA A 52 2.70 -12.39 -6.38
CA ALA A 52 1.77 -13.48 -6.69
C ALA A 52 2.36 -14.87 -6.48
N HIS A 53 3.67 -15.00 -6.56
CA HIS A 53 4.38 -16.27 -6.37
C HIS A 53 5.14 -16.32 -5.04
N TRP A 54 4.93 -15.33 -4.16
CA TRP A 54 5.57 -15.27 -2.86
C TRP A 54 5.04 -16.37 -1.97
N ASN A 55 5.93 -17.22 -1.49
CA ASN A 55 5.56 -18.36 -0.66
C ASN A 55 6.28 -18.40 0.70
N ASN A 56 7.06 -17.36 1.00
CA ASN A 56 7.73 -17.25 2.29
C ASN A 56 6.70 -16.96 3.38
N LYS A 57 6.69 -17.77 4.43
CA LYS A 57 5.79 -17.64 5.59
C LYS A 57 6.53 -17.27 6.87
N GLU A 58 7.84 -17.11 6.79
CA GLU A 58 8.64 -16.75 7.95
C GLU A 58 8.49 -15.27 8.26
N ILE A 59 8.22 -14.97 9.54
CA ILE A 59 8.15 -13.62 10.05
C ILE A 59 9.40 -13.40 10.90
N PRO A 60 10.27 -12.44 10.55
CA PRO A 60 11.45 -12.15 11.36
C PRO A 60 11.07 -11.75 12.77
N GLU A 61 11.94 -12.08 13.73
CA GLU A 61 11.79 -11.61 15.10
C GLU A 61 11.79 -10.07 15.15
N ARG A 62 11.15 -9.51 16.14
CA ARG A 62 11.08 -8.06 16.36
C ARG A 62 10.44 -7.31 15.19
N THR A 63 9.45 -7.94 14.57
CA THR A 63 8.66 -7.33 13.49
C THR A 63 7.35 -6.81 14.07
N ILE A 64 6.97 -5.58 13.70
CA ILE A 64 5.62 -5.09 13.92
C ILE A 64 4.96 -4.84 12.56
N GLN A 65 3.72 -5.20 12.46
CA GLN A 65 2.93 -4.99 11.24
C GLN A 65 1.81 -4.00 11.55
N ILE A 66 1.76 -2.95 10.74
CA ILE A 66 0.72 -1.92 10.80
C ILE A 66 -0.07 -1.98 9.51
N HIS A 67 -1.39 -2.06 9.59
CA HIS A 67 -2.23 -2.21 8.41
C HIS A 67 -3.50 -1.37 8.53
N GLY A 68 -3.95 -0.83 7.40
CA GLY A 68 -5.16 -0.04 7.34
C GLY A 68 -6.41 -0.89 7.13
N THR A 69 -7.49 -0.59 7.85
CA THR A 69 -8.74 -1.35 7.73
C THR A 69 -9.46 -1.13 6.40
N ALA A 70 -9.13 -0.04 5.70
CA ALA A 70 -9.73 0.31 4.40
C ALA A 70 -8.78 0.05 3.22
N ASP A 71 -7.71 -0.69 3.44
CA ASP A 71 -6.77 -1.05 2.36
C ASP A 71 -7.48 -1.97 1.36
N ARG A 72 -7.52 -1.53 0.10
CA ARG A 72 -8.16 -2.27 -0.99
C ARG A 72 -7.16 -3.02 -1.86
N VAL A 73 -5.87 -2.71 -1.74
CA VAL A 73 -4.80 -3.43 -2.44
C VAL A 73 -4.51 -4.74 -1.73
N ILE A 74 -4.30 -4.65 -0.41
CA ILE A 74 -4.14 -5.82 0.46
C ILE A 74 -5.26 -5.76 1.49
N ALA A 75 -6.32 -6.52 1.25
CA ALA A 75 -7.49 -6.46 2.11
C ALA A 75 -7.16 -6.88 3.54
N SER A 76 -7.62 -6.08 4.50
CA SER A 76 -7.36 -6.26 5.93
C SER A 76 -7.72 -7.66 6.45
N LYS A 77 -8.71 -8.31 5.85
CA LYS A 77 -9.14 -9.66 6.24
C LYS A 77 -8.10 -10.76 5.97
N PHE A 78 -7.11 -10.48 5.13
CA PHE A 78 -6.07 -11.46 4.77
C PHE A 78 -4.79 -11.31 5.58
N VAL A 79 -4.73 -10.34 6.50
CA VAL A 79 -3.54 -10.07 7.30
C VAL A 79 -3.90 -10.06 8.78
N HIS A 80 -2.89 -10.28 9.62
CA HIS A 80 -3.03 -10.28 11.08
C HIS A 80 -2.05 -9.26 11.67
N PRO A 81 -2.31 -7.95 11.49
CA PRO A 81 -1.40 -6.92 11.94
C PRO A 81 -1.42 -6.75 13.46
N ASP A 82 -0.30 -6.25 14.00
CA ASP A 82 -0.21 -5.87 15.41
C ASP A 82 -1.02 -4.61 15.69
N TYR A 83 -1.10 -3.71 14.70
CA TYR A 83 -1.83 -2.45 14.79
C TYR A 83 -2.71 -2.26 13.57
N ARG A 84 -3.98 -1.95 13.81
CA ARG A 84 -4.93 -1.63 12.74
C ARG A 84 -5.24 -0.14 12.79
N ILE A 85 -5.10 0.53 11.63
CA ILE A 85 -5.46 1.94 11.50
C ILE A 85 -6.84 2.04 10.87
N LYS A 86 -7.82 2.46 11.65
CA LYS A 86 -9.20 2.60 11.20
C LYS A 86 -9.29 3.60 10.04
N GLY A 87 -9.89 3.15 8.94
CA GLY A 87 -10.04 3.97 7.74
C GLY A 87 -8.76 4.16 6.93
N GLY A 88 -7.64 3.56 7.35
CA GLY A 88 -6.39 3.63 6.63
C GLY A 88 -6.45 2.84 5.32
N GLY A 89 -6.12 3.48 4.20
CA GLY A 89 -6.00 2.86 2.89
C GLY A 89 -4.56 2.45 2.62
N HIS A 90 -4.29 2.04 1.37
CA HIS A 90 -2.94 1.63 0.98
C HIS A 90 -1.93 2.77 1.05
N LEU A 91 -2.39 4.02 0.86
CA LEU A 91 -1.55 5.21 0.91
C LEU A 91 -1.45 5.80 2.33
N MET A 92 -1.80 5.07 3.38
CA MET A 92 -1.85 5.58 4.75
C MET A 92 -0.49 6.02 5.30
N VAL A 93 0.61 5.46 4.79
CA VAL A 93 1.96 5.91 5.15
C VAL A 93 2.13 7.40 4.86
N PHE A 94 1.46 7.88 3.83
CA PHE A 94 1.47 9.28 3.44
C PHE A 94 0.37 10.10 4.14
N ASN A 95 -0.90 9.66 4.04
CA ASN A 95 -2.01 10.49 4.51
C ASN A 95 -2.44 10.24 5.97
N LYS A 96 -1.86 9.24 6.63
CA LYS A 96 -2.02 9.01 8.08
C LYS A 96 -0.66 8.89 8.79
N ALA A 97 0.33 9.62 8.27
CA ALA A 97 1.70 9.58 8.75
C ALA A 97 1.82 9.90 10.25
N ASP A 98 1.03 10.85 10.75
CA ASP A 98 1.08 11.22 12.17
C ASP A 98 0.67 10.06 13.08
N THR A 99 -0.40 9.35 12.72
CA THR A 99 -0.87 8.18 13.47
C THR A 99 0.17 7.07 13.47
N ILE A 100 0.73 6.78 12.30
CA ILE A 100 1.76 5.74 12.15
C ILE A 100 3.02 6.11 12.93
N SER A 101 3.45 7.36 12.85
CA SER A 101 4.63 7.85 13.58
C SER A 101 4.46 7.69 15.09
N LYS A 102 3.28 7.97 15.63
CA LYS A 102 3.00 7.79 17.05
C LYS A 102 3.12 6.32 17.47
N ILE A 103 2.60 5.40 16.65
CA ILE A 103 2.71 3.97 16.92
C ILE A 103 4.18 3.54 16.95
N ILE A 104 4.95 3.96 15.96
CA ILE A 104 6.38 3.64 15.85
C ILE A 104 7.15 4.20 17.06
N MET A 105 6.90 5.46 17.39
CA MET A 105 7.56 6.09 18.55
C MET A 105 7.25 5.38 19.85
N ASN A 106 5.99 5.01 20.07
CA ASN A 106 5.58 4.28 21.27
C ASN A 106 6.23 2.90 21.34
N TYR A 107 6.36 2.23 20.21
CA TYR A 107 7.03 0.93 20.16
C TYR A 107 8.49 1.03 20.58
N PHE A 108 9.22 2.02 20.11
CA PHE A 108 10.64 2.19 20.44
C PHE A 108 10.89 2.77 21.85
N ARG A 109 9.88 3.32 22.52
CA ARG A 109 9.99 3.79 23.90
C ARG A 109 9.85 2.68 24.95
N LYS A 110 9.40 1.54 24.51
CA LYS A 110 9.32 0.35 25.38
C LYS A 110 10.69 -0.31 25.46
#